data_cf6105665aff500de8f937f7cd5302c2
#
_entry.id   cf6105665aff500de8f937f7cd5302c2
#
_cell.length_a   1.000
_cell.length_b   1.000
_cell.length_c   1.000
_cell.angle_alpha   90.00
_cell.angle_beta   90.00
_cell.angle_gamma   90.00
#
_symmetry.space_group_name_H-M   'P 1'
#
loop_
_entity.id
_entity.type
_entity.pdbx_description
1 polymer ?
#
loop_
_entity_poly.entity_id
_entity_poly.type
_entity_poly.pdbx_seq_one_letter_code
_entity_poly.pdbx_strand_id
1 'polypeptide(L)'
;GSAPTLPTLTAVSASGSVTALSNATYYVYYTADAGISSTGFGESIVSAVASQATSSQALTITIPTAITGAIAYNIYVGTTTGVANAHYQGRTTSLTFTLGGSGTSATGNQAPFNTSGALASRASADTSAYSTGYDGILPTLLGSNGGYNNNIASTFSNTNPGTEFQTVFANLYNSVKADPDEILMNGSDRKQLSDAIKGSANANYRLQISQDEATGVTFGSVVNGIVNETTGKSLDITVHPWLPQGVAPVMSYTLPIPDTEVSDVWANYLVQDYMGIQWPVTQFAYEFSTYFRGTFFCSAPAWNGIVSGITAA
;
A
#
# COMPACT_ATOMS: atom_id res chain seq x y z
N GLY A 1 -14.48 9.82 -11.16
CA GLY A 1 -13.21 10.52 -10.98
C GLY A 1 -12.61 10.97 -12.30
N SER A 2 -11.74 11.95 -12.28
CA SER A 2 -11.00 12.34 -13.48
C SER A 2 -9.89 11.34 -13.75
N ALA A 3 -9.55 11.15 -15.05
CA ALA A 3 -8.44 10.28 -15.43
C ALA A 3 -7.11 10.79 -14.83
N PRO A 4 -6.24 9.88 -14.36
CA PRO A 4 -4.90 10.25 -13.93
C PRO A 4 -4.10 10.94 -15.04
N THR A 5 -3.17 11.81 -14.68
CA THR A 5 -2.25 12.45 -15.62
C THR A 5 -1.33 11.42 -16.28
N LEU A 6 -0.84 11.72 -17.48
CA LEU A 6 0.06 10.79 -18.18
C LEU A 6 1.37 10.56 -17.38
N PRO A 7 1.96 9.36 -17.42
CA PRO A 7 3.25 9.10 -16.79
C PRO A 7 4.39 9.75 -17.55
N THR A 8 5.49 10.04 -16.86
CA THR A 8 6.75 10.45 -17.50
C THR A 8 7.59 9.20 -17.75
N LEU A 9 8.16 9.09 -18.96
CA LEU A 9 8.93 7.93 -19.37
C LEU A 9 10.39 8.32 -19.63
N THR A 10 11.31 7.50 -19.14
CA THR A 10 12.75 7.68 -19.36
C THR A 10 13.37 6.34 -19.75
N ALA A 11 13.99 6.30 -20.94
CA ALA A 11 14.80 5.16 -21.33
C ALA A 11 16.14 5.22 -20.57
N VAL A 12 16.47 4.13 -19.87
CA VAL A 12 17.66 4.03 -19.02
C VAL A 12 18.51 2.84 -19.45
N SER A 13 19.81 2.93 -19.26
CA SER A 13 20.70 1.80 -19.54
C SER A 13 20.31 0.61 -18.70
N ALA A 14 20.18 -0.56 -19.32
CA ALA A 14 19.96 -1.80 -18.62
C ALA A 14 21.21 -2.13 -17.79
N SER A 15 21.05 -2.30 -16.49
CA SER A 15 22.16 -2.59 -15.57
C SER A 15 21.72 -3.50 -14.43
N GLY A 16 22.64 -4.25 -13.90
CA GLY A 16 22.35 -5.19 -12.79
C GLY A 16 21.42 -6.31 -13.24
N SER A 17 20.33 -6.50 -12.49
CA SER A 17 19.29 -7.50 -12.80
C SER A 17 18.28 -7.02 -13.85
N VAL A 18 18.37 -5.76 -14.31
CA VAL A 18 17.49 -5.18 -15.33
C VAL A 18 17.96 -5.54 -16.71
N THR A 19 17.24 -6.41 -17.39
CA THR A 19 17.52 -6.73 -18.80
C THR A 19 16.94 -5.68 -19.74
N ALA A 20 17.57 -5.50 -20.89
CA ALA A 20 17.09 -4.56 -21.90
C ALA A 20 15.77 -5.02 -22.53
N LEU A 21 14.88 -4.09 -22.77
CA LEU A 21 13.71 -4.27 -23.63
C LEU A 21 14.14 -4.42 -25.09
N SER A 22 13.32 -5.06 -25.90
CA SER A 22 13.49 -5.10 -27.34
C SER A 22 13.37 -3.69 -27.96
N ASN A 23 14.00 -3.48 -29.11
CA ASN A 23 13.91 -2.21 -29.83
C ASN A 23 12.47 -2.00 -30.33
N ALA A 24 11.73 -1.16 -29.66
CA ALA A 24 10.34 -0.84 -29.99
C ALA A 24 9.92 0.49 -29.35
N THR A 25 8.78 1.01 -29.79
CA THR A 25 8.09 2.08 -29.04
C THR A 25 7.12 1.43 -28.07
N TYR A 26 7.24 1.77 -26.80
CA TYR A 26 6.40 1.30 -25.72
C TYR A 26 5.37 2.35 -25.35
N TYR A 27 4.11 1.95 -25.30
CA TYR A 27 2.96 2.76 -24.91
C TYR A 27 2.56 2.38 -23.50
N VAL A 28 2.62 3.33 -22.59
CA VAL A 28 2.45 3.10 -21.15
C VAL A 28 1.19 3.78 -20.65
N TYR A 29 0.46 3.03 -19.85
CA TYR A 29 -0.72 3.46 -19.12
C TYR A 29 -0.56 3.03 -17.67
N TYR A 30 -1.24 3.70 -16.77
CA TYR A 30 -1.37 3.24 -15.39
C TYR A 30 -2.76 3.53 -14.83
N THR A 31 -3.12 2.80 -13.82
CA THR A 31 -4.32 3.02 -13.01
C THR A 31 -3.91 3.18 -11.55
N ALA A 32 -4.62 3.98 -10.80
CA ALA A 32 -4.47 4.06 -9.35
C ALA A 32 -5.34 2.97 -8.70
N ASP A 33 -4.76 2.24 -7.77
CA ASP A 33 -5.42 1.19 -7.01
C ASP A 33 -5.80 1.75 -5.63
N ALA A 34 -7.08 1.84 -5.34
CA ALA A 34 -7.62 2.31 -4.06
C ALA A 34 -7.85 1.16 -3.05
N GLY A 35 -7.43 -0.06 -3.39
CA GLY A 35 -7.62 -1.26 -2.59
C GLY A 35 -8.79 -2.12 -3.02
N ILE A 36 -9.04 -3.19 -2.26
CA ILE A 36 -10.09 -4.16 -2.59
C ILE A 36 -11.46 -3.54 -2.29
N SER A 37 -12.29 -3.39 -3.32
CA SER A 37 -13.72 -3.17 -3.14
C SER A 37 -14.44 -4.53 -3.09
N SER A 38 -15.63 -4.58 -2.50
CA SER A 38 -16.44 -5.79 -2.39
C SER A 38 -16.82 -6.43 -3.73
N THR A 39 -16.61 -5.75 -4.84
CA THR A 39 -17.01 -6.17 -6.19
C THR A 39 -15.87 -6.22 -7.19
N GLY A 40 -14.62 -6.00 -6.77
CA GLY A 40 -13.48 -6.06 -7.69
C GLY A 40 -12.32 -5.16 -7.30
N PHE A 41 -11.65 -4.74 -8.29
CA PHE A 41 -10.36 -4.12 -8.19
C PHE A 41 -10.45 -2.62 -7.97
N GLY A 42 -10.75 -2.01 -6.96
CA GLY A 42 -10.78 -0.56 -6.72
C GLY A 42 -9.83 0.31 -7.56
N GLU A 43 -9.79 0.06 -8.85
CA GLU A 43 -8.91 0.76 -9.80
C GLU A 43 -9.60 2.00 -10.38
N SER A 44 -8.84 3.09 -10.51
CA SER A 44 -9.27 4.27 -11.26
C SER A 44 -9.43 3.95 -12.75
N ILE A 45 -10.06 4.86 -13.48
CA ILE A 45 -9.94 4.85 -14.94
C ILE A 45 -8.47 4.98 -15.34
N VAL A 46 -8.15 4.54 -16.55
CA VAL A 46 -6.78 4.55 -17.06
C VAL A 46 -6.27 5.98 -17.28
N SER A 47 -4.97 6.19 -17.08
CA SER A 47 -4.28 7.45 -17.42
C SER A 47 -4.27 7.72 -18.92
N ALA A 48 -3.98 8.95 -19.31
CA ALA A 48 -3.56 9.24 -20.68
C ALA A 48 -2.28 8.45 -21.04
N VAL A 49 -2.15 8.12 -22.31
CA VAL A 49 -1.00 7.35 -22.83
C VAL A 49 0.27 8.19 -22.89
N ALA A 50 1.38 7.63 -22.41
CA ALA A 50 2.72 8.10 -22.71
C ALA A 50 3.42 7.09 -23.61
N SER A 51 4.34 7.52 -24.46
CA SER A 51 5.12 6.64 -25.33
C SER A 51 6.60 6.98 -25.32
N GLN A 52 7.45 5.94 -25.38
CA GLN A 52 8.90 6.06 -25.41
C GLN A 52 9.49 4.97 -26.30
N ALA A 53 10.34 5.36 -27.24
CA ALA A 53 11.16 4.41 -27.98
C ALA A 53 12.36 3.99 -27.14
N THR A 54 12.68 2.70 -27.14
CA THR A 54 13.87 2.14 -26.50
C THR A 54 14.76 1.45 -27.55
N SER A 55 16.05 1.48 -27.31
CA SER A 55 17.05 0.75 -28.11
C SER A 55 17.99 0.02 -27.16
N SER A 56 17.67 -1.24 -26.88
CA SER A 56 18.41 -2.06 -25.91
C SER A 56 18.54 -1.40 -24.53
N GLN A 57 17.45 -0.78 -24.07
CA GLN A 57 17.37 -0.04 -22.80
C GLN A 57 16.22 -0.57 -21.96
N ALA A 58 16.26 -0.35 -20.67
CA ALA A 58 15.12 -0.47 -19.79
C ALA A 58 14.28 0.82 -19.82
N LEU A 59 13.05 0.75 -19.32
CA LEU A 59 12.14 1.89 -19.28
C LEU A 59 11.74 2.21 -17.84
N THR A 60 12.13 3.37 -17.37
CA THR A 60 11.64 3.90 -16.09
C THR A 60 10.37 4.71 -16.33
N ILE A 61 9.33 4.34 -15.63
CA ILE A 61 8.00 4.94 -15.66
C ILE A 61 7.84 5.72 -14.36
N THR A 62 7.60 7.02 -14.46
CA THR A 62 7.41 7.89 -13.30
C THR A 62 6.00 8.45 -13.31
N ILE A 63 5.27 8.23 -12.23
CA ILE A 63 3.95 8.79 -11.96
C ILE A 63 4.17 10.20 -11.43
N PRO A 64 3.67 11.26 -12.10
CA PRO A 64 4.06 12.64 -11.79
C PRO A 64 3.68 13.10 -10.40
N THR A 65 2.54 12.62 -9.91
CA THR A 65 1.98 13.05 -8.62
C THR A 65 1.24 11.89 -7.97
N ALA A 66 1.41 11.72 -6.66
CA ALA A 66 0.63 10.78 -5.89
C ALA A 66 -0.87 11.12 -5.96
N ILE A 67 -1.68 10.11 -6.24
CA ILE A 67 -3.13 10.27 -6.35
C ILE A 67 -3.73 10.04 -4.95
N THR A 68 -4.53 10.98 -4.49
CA THR A 68 -5.23 10.87 -3.21
C THR A 68 -6.14 9.63 -3.21
N GLY A 69 -6.03 8.81 -2.19
CA GLY A 69 -6.77 7.55 -2.07
C GLY A 69 -6.10 6.35 -2.73
N ALA A 70 -5.03 6.53 -3.50
CA ALA A 70 -4.31 5.40 -4.08
C ALA A 70 -3.37 4.76 -3.05
N ILE A 71 -3.42 3.45 -2.96
CA ILE A 71 -2.49 2.63 -2.16
C ILE A 71 -1.38 2.04 -3.01
N ALA A 72 -1.60 1.96 -4.33
CA ALA A 72 -0.63 1.48 -5.30
C ALA A 72 -1.03 1.91 -6.71
N TYR A 73 -0.19 1.57 -7.67
CA TYR A 73 -0.41 1.84 -9.08
C TYR A 73 -0.17 0.56 -9.89
N ASN A 74 -1.11 0.25 -10.77
CA ASN A 74 -0.97 -0.85 -11.71
C ASN A 74 -0.46 -0.31 -13.05
N ILE A 75 0.58 -0.92 -13.57
CA ILE A 75 1.26 -0.49 -14.78
C ILE A 75 0.90 -1.42 -15.94
N TYR A 76 0.54 -0.83 -17.06
CA TYR A 76 0.17 -1.52 -18.30
C TYR A 76 0.98 -0.99 -19.46
N VAL A 77 1.56 -1.87 -20.24
CA VAL A 77 2.42 -1.51 -21.36
C VAL A 77 2.10 -2.35 -22.60
N GLY A 78 2.13 -1.71 -23.73
CA GLY A 78 2.02 -2.35 -25.04
C GLY A 78 3.04 -1.80 -26.04
N THR A 79 3.28 -2.55 -27.11
CA THR A 79 4.11 -2.10 -28.24
C THR A 79 3.28 -1.46 -29.36
N THR A 80 1.97 -1.47 -29.20
CA THR A 80 1.02 -0.81 -30.10
C THR A 80 0.14 0.11 -29.28
N THR A 81 -0.20 1.27 -29.82
CA THR A 81 -1.08 2.23 -29.12
C THR A 81 -2.49 1.65 -28.93
N GLY A 82 -3.15 2.11 -27.87
CA GLY A 82 -4.52 1.73 -27.52
C GLY A 82 -4.58 0.81 -26.30
N VAL A 83 -5.59 1.05 -25.45
CA VAL A 83 -5.79 0.30 -24.20
C VAL A 83 -5.98 -1.20 -24.43
N ALA A 84 -6.55 -1.59 -25.56
CA ALA A 84 -6.73 -3.00 -25.91
C ALA A 84 -5.41 -3.75 -26.13
N ASN A 85 -4.34 -3.03 -26.42
CA ASN A 85 -3.02 -3.59 -26.72
C ASN A 85 -2.05 -3.50 -25.53
N ALA A 86 -2.48 -2.90 -24.43
CA ALA A 86 -1.67 -2.78 -23.23
C ALA A 86 -1.95 -3.94 -22.28
N HIS A 87 -0.88 -4.51 -21.74
CA HIS A 87 -0.91 -5.67 -20.85
C HIS A 87 -0.35 -5.31 -19.49
N TYR A 88 -0.87 -5.95 -18.45
CA TYR A 88 -0.43 -5.74 -17.09
C TYR A 88 1.03 -6.14 -16.89
N GLN A 89 1.85 -5.25 -16.40
CA GLN A 89 3.27 -5.48 -16.15
C GLN A 89 3.61 -5.65 -14.67
N GLY A 90 2.86 -5.04 -13.81
CA GLY A 90 3.09 -5.13 -12.37
C GLY A 90 2.38 -4.05 -11.58
N ARG A 91 2.47 -4.17 -10.27
CA ARG A 91 1.93 -3.23 -9.28
C ARG A 91 3.08 -2.61 -8.50
N THR A 92 3.04 -1.31 -8.31
CA THR A 92 4.02 -0.59 -7.50
C THR A 92 3.33 0.30 -6.48
N THR A 93 3.90 0.40 -5.29
CA THR A 93 3.51 1.38 -4.26
C THR A 93 4.33 2.67 -4.38
N SER A 94 5.42 2.63 -5.16
CA SER A 94 6.25 3.78 -5.48
C SER A 94 5.70 4.57 -6.66
N LEU A 95 6.06 5.85 -6.75
CA LEU A 95 5.79 6.66 -7.93
C LEU A 95 6.71 6.32 -9.13
N THR A 96 7.64 5.38 -8.97
CA THR A 96 8.53 4.92 -10.04
C THR A 96 8.39 3.42 -10.22
N PHE A 97 8.44 2.97 -11.47
CA PHE A 97 8.44 1.56 -11.85
C PHE A 97 9.43 1.36 -13.00
N THR A 98 10.29 0.35 -12.88
CA THR A 98 11.24 0.04 -13.96
C THR A 98 10.83 -1.22 -14.67
N LEU A 99 10.62 -1.13 -15.98
CA LEU A 99 10.30 -2.22 -16.88
C LEU A 99 11.57 -2.70 -17.58
N GLY A 100 11.87 -3.98 -17.48
CA GLY A 100 12.94 -4.66 -18.19
C GLY A 100 12.40 -5.70 -19.17
N GLY A 101 13.27 -6.23 -20.04
CA GLY A 101 12.90 -7.17 -21.10
C GLY A 101 12.54 -8.58 -20.59
N SER A 102 13.50 -9.38 -20.28
CA SER A 102 13.29 -10.72 -19.73
C SER A 102 14.33 -11.01 -18.66
N GLY A 103 13.89 -11.46 -17.52
CA GLY A 103 14.76 -11.79 -16.40
C GLY A 103 13.96 -11.95 -15.12
N THR A 104 14.52 -12.67 -14.17
CA THR A 104 13.95 -12.74 -12.83
C THR A 104 14.19 -11.42 -12.13
N SER A 105 13.12 -10.75 -11.73
CA SER A 105 13.21 -9.55 -10.92
C SER A 105 13.86 -9.85 -9.58
N ALA A 106 15.01 -9.26 -9.34
CA ALA A 106 15.64 -9.30 -8.01
C ALA A 106 15.03 -8.26 -7.06
N THR A 107 14.35 -7.27 -7.59
CA THR A 107 13.67 -6.22 -6.81
C THR A 107 12.25 -6.09 -7.35
N GLY A 108 11.25 -6.43 -6.57
CA GLY A 108 9.82 -6.58 -6.86
C GLY A 108 9.12 -5.70 -7.90
N ASN A 109 9.81 -4.77 -8.53
CA ASN A 109 9.30 -3.83 -9.54
C ASN A 109 9.72 -4.18 -10.97
N GLN A 110 10.28 -5.36 -11.20
CA GLN A 110 10.79 -5.75 -12.47
C GLN A 110 10.13 -7.05 -12.91
N ALA A 111 9.22 -6.95 -13.85
CA ALA A 111 8.61 -8.11 -14.47
C ALA A 111 9.13 -8.27 -15.90
N PRO A 112 9.28 -9.48 -16.41
CA PRO A 112 9.41 -9.68 -17.84
C PRO A 112 8.19 -9.11 -18.55
N PHE A 113 8.40 -8.58 -19.76
CA PHE A 113 7.30 -8.02 -20.53
C PHE A 113 6.18 -9.04 -20.73
N ASN A 114 5.01 -8.76 -20.21
CA ASN A 114 3.86 -9.66 -20.21
C ASN A 114 2.92 -9.29 -21.37
N THR A 115 2.50 -10.28 -22.13
CA THR A 115 1.54 -10.14 -23.21
C THR A 115 0.14 -10.64 -22.88
N SER A 116 -0.11 -11.05 -21.62
CA SER A 116 -1.42 -11.47 -21.12
C SER A 116 -2.03 -10.44 -20.18
N GLY A 117 -3.34 -10.47 -19.99
CA GLY A 117 -4.04 -9.57 -19.07
C GLY A 117 -4.25 -8.17 -19.64
N ALA A 118 -5.00 -8.08 -20.74
CA ALA A 118 -5.26 -6.80 -21.41
C ALA A 118 -5.97 -5.77 -20.52
N LEU A 119 -5.52 -4.54 -20.60
CA LEU A 119 -6.07 -3.39 -19.87
C LEU A 119 -7.56 -3.14 -20.18
N ALA A 120 -7.99 -3.40 -21.42
CA ALA A 120 -9.34 -3.12 -21.88
C ALA A 120 -10.46 -3.80 -21.04
N SER A 121 -10.16 -4.92 -20.37
CA SER A 121 -11.10 -5.60 -19.49
C SER A 121 -11.25 -4.94 -18.11
N ARG A 122 -10.31 -4.07 -17.72
CA ARG A 122 -10.24 -3.44 -16.40
C ARG A 122 -10.55 -1.95 -16.41
N ALA A 123 -10.19 -1.25 -17.48
CA ALA A 123 -10.19 0.21 -17.55
C ALA A 123 -11.49 0.85 -18.04
N SER A 124 -12.55 0.09 -18.30
CA SER A 124 -13.79 0.63 -18.85
C SER A 124 -14.69 1.30 -17.81
N ALA A 125 -14.45 1.10 -16.54
CA ALA A 125 -15.23 1.70 -15.46
C ALA A 125 -14.30 2.15 -14.32
N ASP A 126 -14.57 3.32 -13.77
CA ASP A 126 -13.95 3.76 -12.51
C ASP A 126 -14.58 2.96 -11.36
N THR A 127 -13.81 2.04 -10.80
CA THR A 127 -14.24 1.21 -9.66
C THR A 127 -13.65 1.71 -8.33
N SER A 128 -12.91 2.82 -8.34
CA SER A 128 -12.29 3.41 -7.15
C SER A 128 -13.31 3.94 -6.13
N ALA A 129 -14.53 4.22 -6.57
CA ALA A 129 -15.62 4.76 -5.76
C ALA A 129 -16.89 3.89 -5.88
N TYR A 130 -16.79 2.62 -5.58
CA TYR A 130 -17.94 1.72 -5.67
C TYR A 130 -18.92 1.95 -4.52
N SER A 131 -20.18 2.24 -4.84
CA SER A 131 -21.22 2.64 -3.87
C SER A 131 -21.89 1.50 -3.11
N THR A 132 -21.56 0.24 -3.41
CA THR A 132 -22.20 -0.94 -2.79
C THR A 132 -21.45 -1.52 -1.60
N GLY A 133 -20.27 -1.01 -1.29
CA GLY A 133 -19.47 -1.39 -0.13
C GLY A 133 -19.17 -0.18 0.75
N TYR A 134 -18.65 -0.43 1.91
CA TYR A 134 -18.06 0.59 2.77
C TYR A 134 -16.56 0.73 2.46
N ASP A 135 -16.02 1.91 2.69
CA ASP A 135 -14.58 2.12 2.58
C ASP A 135 -13.86 1.35 3.71
N GLY A 136 -12.79 0.66 3.35
CA GLY A 136 -11.89 0.05 4.33
C GLY A 136 -10.98 1.09 5.00
N ILE A 137 -10.12 0.63 5.89
CA ILE A 137 -9.16 1.49 6.62
C ILE A 137 -8.33 2.32 5.64
N LEU A 138 -7.72 1.69 4.63
CA LEU A 138 -6.81 2.39 3.72
C LEU A 138 -7.49 3.46 2.86
N PRO A 139 -8.62 3.20 2.17
CA PRO A 139 -9.35 4.24 1.45
C PRO A 139 -9.81 5.38 2.35
N THR A 140 -10.22 5.09 3.58
CA THR A 140 -10.61 6.11 4.56
C THR A 140 -9.45 7.02 4.94
N LEU A 141 -8.25 6.45 5.18
CA LEU A 141 -7.07 7.22 5.58
C LEU A 141 -6.44 7.98 4.41
N LEU A 142 -6.49 7.42 3.21
CA LEU A 142 -5.93 8.02 2.00
C LEU A 142 -6.92 8.95 1.29
N GLY A 143 -8.17 8.94 1.69
CA GLY A 143 -9.22 9.81 1.19
C GLY A 143 -9.02 11.28 1.56
N SER A 144 -9.82 12.17 0.96
CA SER A 144 -9.76 13.62 1.20
C SER A 144 -10.08 14.03 2.64
N ASN A 145 -10.80 13.18 3.38
CA ASN A 145 -11.17 13.40 4.78
C ASN A 145 -10.23 12.68 5.75
N GLY A 146 -9.24 11.93 5.24
CA GLY A 146 -8.21 11.28 6.05
C GLY A 146 -7.31 12.26 6.77
N GLY A 147 -6.51 11.74 7.67
CA GLY A 147 -5.47 12.51 8.36
C GLY A 147 -4.26 12.77 7.45
N TYR A 148 -3.12 12.94 8.10
CA TYR A 148 -1.90 13.22 7.36
C TYR A 148 -1.35 11.98 6.66
N ASN A 149 -1.14 12.08 5.35
CA ASN A 149 -0.45 11.08 4.55
C ASN A 149 0.98 11.52 4.28
N ASN A 150 1.96 10.79 4.81
CA ASN A 150 3.36 10.95 4.50
C ASN A 150 3.77 9.96 3.40
N ASN A 151 3.73 10.43 2.16
CA ASN A 151 4.19 9.61 1.02
C ASN A 151 5.71 9.76 0.88
N ILE A 152 6.46 8.74 1.28
CA ILE A 152 7.93 8.79 1.30
C ILE A 152 8.56 8.42 -0.05
N ALA A 153 7.87 7.63 -0.88
CA ALA A 153 8.35 7.14 -2.19
C ALA A 153 9.78 6.56 -2.15
N SER A 154 10.17 5.97 -1.02
CA SER A 154 11.51 5.42 -0.76
C SER A 154 11.45 4.31 0.28
N THR A 155 12.59 3.68 0.56
CA THR A 155 12.78 2.84 1.75
C THR A 155 12.84 3.71 3.01
N PHE A 156 12.68 3.11 4.19
CA PHE A 156 12.89 3.83 5.45
C PHE A 156 14.31 4.38 5.56
N SER A 157 14.43 5.55 6.18
CA SER A 157 15.71 6.23 6.35
C SER A 157 16.65 5.43 7.23
N ASN A 158 17.87 5.18 6.72
CA ASN A 158 18.96 4.59 7.52
C ASN A 158 19.70 5.63 8.35
N THR A 159 19.56 6.92 8.04
CA THR A 159 20.24 8.00 8.79
C THR A 159 19.48 8.36 10.05
N ASN A 160 18.17 8.53 9.93
CA ASN A 160 17.27 8.83 11.05
C ASN A 160 16.05 7.89 10.99
N PRO A 161 16.20 6.64 11.45
CA PRO A 161 15.11 5.65 11.39
C PRO A 161 13.89 6.12 12.17
N GLY A 162 12.71 5.95 11.59
CA GLY A 162 11.44 6.32 12.20
C GLY A 162 11.02 7.78 12.02
N THR A 163 11.84 8.60 11.37
CA THR A 163 11.52 10.02 11.10
C THR A 163 10.25 10.17 10.27
N GLU A 164 9.94 9.18 9.44
CA GLU A 164 8.74 9.11 8.62
C GLU A 164 7.48 9.10 9.49
N PHE A 165 7.51 8.35 10.59
CA PHE A 165 6.43 8.29 11.57
C PHE A 165 6.38 9.55 12.44
N GLN A 166 7.54 10.08 12.87
CA GLN A 166 7.60 11.33 13.64
C GLN A 166 6.98 12.50 12.87
N THR A 167 7.17 12.54 11.55
CA THR A 167 6.52 13.52 10.68
C THR A 167 4.99 13.39 10.72
N VAL A 168 4.46 12.17 10.70
CA VAL A 168 3.01 11.94 10.84
C VAL A 168 2.53 12.37 12.22
N PHE A 169 3.20 11.97 13.28
CA PHE A 169 2.80 12.31 14.68
C PHE A 169 2.75 13.83 14.90
N ALA A 170 3.81 14.54 14.49
CA ALA A 170 3.88 15.98 14.62
C ALA A 170 2.76 16.69 13.84
N ASN A 171 2.47 16.24 12.63
CA ASN A 171 1.39 16.82 11.82
C ASN A 171 0.01 16.53 12.42
N LEU A 172 -0.27 15.32 12.87
CA LEU A 172 -1.52 14.98 13.54
C LEU A 172 -1.72 15.80 14.80
N TYR A 173 -0.69 15.91 15.64
CA TYR A 173 -0.77 16.70 16.86
C TYR A 173 -0.98 18.19 16.57
N ASN A 174 -0.27 18.76 15.59
CA ASN A 174 -0.37 20.16 15.25
C ASN A 174 -1.73 20.54 14.62
N SER A 175 -2.27 19.67 13.76
CA SER A 175 -3.51 19.92 13.02
C SER A 175 -4.76 19.65 13.85
N VAL A 176 -4.85 18.46 14.45
CA VAL A 176 -6.09 17.98 15.10
C VAL A 176 -5.90 17.58 16.56
N LYS A 177 -4.71 17.76 17.14
CA LYS A 177 -4.37 17.37 18.52
C LYS A 177 -4.51 15.87 18.78
N ALA A 178 -4.40 15.06 17.73
CA ALA A 178 -4.45 13.60 17.86
C ALA A 178 -3.12 13.06 18.40
N ASP A 179 -3.22 12.08 19.29
CA ASP A 179 -2.10 11.31 19.81
C ASP A 179 -2.36 9.82 19.52
N PRO A 180 -1.80 9.27 18.45
CA PRO A 180 -2.09 7.92 17.99
C PRO A 180 -1.79 6.85 19.05
N ASP A 181 -2.43 5.69 18.88
CA ASP A 181 -2.32 4.56 19.81
C ASP A 181 -1.46 3.43 19.25
N GLU A 182 -1.50 3.21 17.94
CA GLU A 182 -0.92 2.02 17.32
C GLU A 182 -0.46 2.29 15.88
N ILE A 183 0.53 1.54 15.44
CA ILE A 183 0.97 1.50 14.05
C ILE A 183 0.71 0.10 13.49
N LEU A 184 -0.09 0.01 12.42
CA LEU A 184 -0.27 -1.23 11.70
C LEU A 184 0.75 -1.33 10.57
N MET A 185 1.36 -2.49 10.39
CA MET A 185 2.42 -2.66 9.40
C MET A 185 2.39 -4.04 8.75
N ASN A 186 2.79 -4.12 7.49
CA ASN A 186 3.08 -5.40 6.86
C ASN A 186 4.38 -6.00 7.44
N GLY A 187 4.48 -7.32 7.50
CA GLY A 187 5.68 -8.00 8.03
C GLY A 187 6.97 -7.66 7.28
N SER A 188 6.89 -7.47 5.96
CA SER A 188 8.04 -7.07 5.13
C SER A 188 8.49 -5.65 5.44
N ASP A 189 7.56 -4.72 5.62
CA ASP A 189 7.86 -3.32 5.93
C ASP A 189 8.43 -3.19 7.36
N ARG A 190 7.92 -3.97 8.32
CA ARG A 190 8.48 -4.04 9.68
C ARG A 190 9.91 -4.58 9.66
N LYS A 191 10.17 -5.61 8.85
CA LYS A 191 11.54 -6.11 8.67
C LYS A 191 12.44 -5.01 8.10
N GLN A 192 11.99 -4.29 7.07
CA GLN A 192 12.75 -3.20 6.46
C GLN A 192 13.04 -2.08 7.46
N LEU A 193 12.07 -1.67 8.28
CA LEU A 193 12.27 -0.70 9.36
C LEU A 193 13.32 -1.20 10.38
N SER A 194 13.24 -2.47 10.77
CA SER A 194 14.20 -3.08 11.69
C SER A 194 15.61 -3.11 11.10
N ASP A 195 15.73 -3.38 9.81
CA ASP A 195 17.02 -3.40 9.12
C ASP A 195 17.56 -1.97 8.93
N ALA A 196 16.71 -0.97 8.70
CA ALA A 196 17.11 0.43 8.67
C ALA A 196 17.70 0.90 10.02
N ILE A 197 17.05 0.51 11.12
CA ILE A 197 17.56 0.81 12.48
C ILE A 197 18.90 0.13 12.75
N LYS A 198 19.05 -1.14 12.38
CA LYS A 198 20.33 -1.87 12.52
C LYS A 198 21.43 -1.26 11.67
N GLY A 199 21.11 -0.78 10.48
CA GLY A 199 22.04 -0.14 9.55
C GLY A 199 22.39 1.30 9.92
N SER A 200 21.69 1.92 10.86
CA SER A 200 21.92 3.31 11.23
C SER A 200 23.17 3.48 12.06
N ALA A 201 24.06 4.37 11.61
CA ALA A 201 25.27 4.74 12.37
C ALA A 201 24.95 5.51 13.67
N ASN A 202 23.77 6.09 13.76
CA ASN A 202 23.33 6.93 14.88
C ASN A 202 22.42 6.19 15.89
N ALA A 203 22.03 4.95 15.58
CA ALA A 203 21.12 4.20 16.44
C ALA A 203 21.91 3.41 17.51
N ASN A 204 21.68 3.74 18.76
CA ASN A 204 22.10 2.93 19.90
C ASN A 204 21.05 1.86 20.19
N TYR A 205 21.04 0.78 19.42
CA TYR A 205 20.16 -0.36 19.71
C TYR A 205 20.90 -1.45 20.47
N ARG A 206 20.18 -2.14 21.33
CA ARG A 206 20.68 -3.34 22.00
C ARG A 206 20.21 -4.57 21.26
N LEU A 207 21.18 -5.35 20.76
CA LEU A 207 20.90 -6.67 20.23
C LEU A 207 20.52 -7.60 21.38
N GLN A 208 19.33 -8.17 21.33
CA GLN A 208 18.95 -9.16 22.32
C GLN A 208 19.49 -10.53 21.90
N ILE A 209 20.43 -11.04 22.65
CA ILE A 209 20.94 -12.41 22.52
C ILE A 209 20.45 -13.16 23.74
N SER A 210 19.62 -14.16 23.54
CA SER A 210 19.24 -15.10 24.60
C SER A 210 19.98 -16.42 24.36
N GLN A 211 20.72 -16.87 25.38
CA GLN A 211 21.38 -18.15 25.36
C GLN A 211 20.65 -19.06 26.36
N ASP A 212 20.11 -20.13 25.87
CA ASP A 212 19.53 -21.21 26.67
C ASP A 212 20.35 -22.48 26.43
N GLU A 213 20.85 -23.10 27.49
CA GLU A 213 21.68 -24.30 27.42
C GLU A 213 20.92 -25.49 26.77
N ALA A 214 19.59 -25.49 26.84
CA ALA A 214 18.73 -26.56 26.31
C ALA A 214 18.36 -26.39 24.84
N THR A 215 18.23 -25.15 24.36
CA THR A 215 17.67 -24.82 23.02
C THR A 215 18.63 -24.10 22.09
N GLY A 216 19.82 -23.74 22.55
CA GLY A 216 20.83 -23.06 21.76
C GLY A 216 20.74 -21.53 21.84
N VAL A 217 21.34 -20.85 20.86
CA VAL A 217 21.40 -19.39 20.81
C VAL A 217 20.27 -18.83 19.98
N THR A 218 19.41 -18.01 20.58
CA THR A 218 18.41 -17.22 19.85
C THR A 218 18.96 -15.84 19.54
N PHE A 219 19.02 -15.50 18.27
CA PHE A 219 19.56 -14.25 17.76
C PHE A 219 18.52 -13.50 16.93
N GLY A 220 18.36 -12.23 17.19
CA GLY A 220 17.51 -11.35 16.38
C GLY A 220 17.19 -10.03 17.07
N SER A 221 16.83 -9.02 16.30
CA SER A 221 16.22 -7.81 16.82
C SER A 221 15.10 -7.36 15.89
N VAL A 222 13.95 -7.03 16.47
CA VAL A 222 12.78 -6.55 15.76
C VAL A 222 12.28 -5.31 16.48
N VAL A 223 11.88 -4.30 15.72
CA VAL A 223 11.25 -3.10 16.27
C VAL A 223 9.82 -3.42 16.66
N ASN A 224 9.50 -3.28 17.94
CA ASN A 224 8.18 -3.54 18.48
C ASN A 224 7.35 -2.27 18.68
N GLY A 225 7.99 -1.11 18.76
CA GLY A 225 7.30 0.15 19.00
C GLY A 225 8.17 1.36 18.66
N ILE A 226 7.54 2.50 18.57
CA ILE A 226 8.15 3.80 18.32
C ILE A 226 7.61 4.78 19.35
N VAL A 227 8.48 5.58 19.95
CA VAL A 227 8.08 6.66 20.85
C VAL A 227 7.70 7.87 20.01
N ASN A 228 6.52 8.41 20.22
CA ASN A 228 6.12 9.71 19.69
C ASN A 228 6.92 10.82 20.40
N GLU A 229 7.86 11.43 19.71
CA GLU A 229 8.72 12.48 20.30
C GLU A 229 7.94 13.76 20.64
N THR A 230 6.75 13.94 20.07
CA THR A 230 5.91 15.12 20.33
C THR A 230 5.18 15.02 21.67
N THR A 231 4.70 13.82 22.02
CA THR A 231 3.88 13.62 23.24
C THR A 231 4.55 12.75 24.29
N GLY A 232 5.62 12.01 23.91
CA GLY A 232 6.32 11.05 24.77
C GLY A 232 5.62 9.69 24.88
N LYS A 233 4.51 9.47 24.17
CA LYS A 233 3.79 8.20 24.17
C LYS A 233 4.50 7.16 23.34
N SER A 234 4.55 5.92 23.83
CA SER A 234 5.05 4.77 23.07
C SER A 234 3.90 4.14 22.29
N LEU A 235 4.08 3.97 20.99
CA LEU A 235 3.15 3.28 20.10
C LEU A 235 3.71 1.90 19.76
N ASP A 236 2.86 0.89 19.85
CA ASP A 236 3.19 -0.46 19.45
C ASP A 236 3.07 -0.63 17.92
N ILE A 237 3.93 -1.46 17.36
CA ILE A 237 3.86 -1.86 15.95
C ILE A 237 3.26 -3.24 15.85
N THR A 238 2.02 -3.30 15.36
CA THR A 238 1.30 -4.56 15.14
C THR A 238 1.41 -4.99 13.67
N VAL A 239 1.82 -6.25 13.46
CA VAL A 239 1.86 -6.84 12.13
C VAL A 239 0.50 -7.35 11.74
N HIS A 240 -0.02 -6.85 10.62
CA HIS A 240 -1.29 -7.28 10.07
C HIS A 240 -1.07 -8.04 8.75
N PRO A 241 -1.47 -9.34 8.65
CA PRO A 241 -1.13 -10.18 7.51
C PRO A 241 -1.82 -9.75 6.20
N TRP A 242 -2.96 -9.09 6.28
CA TRP A 242 -3.73 -8.63 5.13
C TRP A 242 -3.41 -7.19 4.70
N LEU A 243 -2.54 -6.52 5.44
CA LEU A 243 -2.10 -5.18 5.05
C LEU A 243 -1.16 -5.29 3.85
N PRO A 244 -1.43 -4.58 2.74
CA PRO A 244 -0.51 -4.58 1.60
C PRO A 244 0.84 -3.97 1.99
N GLN A 245 1.90 -4.46 1.38
CA GLN A 245 3.22 -3.86 1.51
C GLN A 245 3.21 -2.43 0.97
N GLY A 246 3.99 -1.56 1.57
CA GLY A 246 4.18 -0.18 1.14
C GLY A 246 3.32 0.85 1.84
N VAL A 247 2.50 0.43 2.81
CA VAL A 247 1.65 1.32 3.62
C VAL A 247 1.69 0.94 5.09
N ALA A 248 1.76 1.94 5.94
CA ALA A 248 1.74 1.78 7.39
C ALA A 248 0.75 2.77 8.03
N PRO A 249 -0.50 2.34 8.28
CA PRO A 249 -1.49 3.13 9.00
C PRO A 249 -1.06 3.42 10.43
N VAL A 250 -1.30 4.65 10.85
CA VAL A 250 -1.12 5.14 12.22
C VAL A 250 -2.51 5.40 12.79
N MET A 251 -2.91 4.57 13.75
CA MET A 251 -4.28 4.47 14.21
C MET A 251 -4.48 5.19 15.53
N SER A 252 -5.60 5.89 15.65
CA SER A 252 -6.12 6.43 16.90
C SER A 252 -7.46 5.77 17.20
N TYR A 253 -7.61 5.21 18.40
CA TYR A 253 -8.82 4.47 18.79
C TYR A 253 -9.73 5.27 19.69
N THR A 254 -9.20 6.24 20.42
CA THR A 254 -9.95 7.05 21.39
C THR A 254 -9.95 8.51 21.01
N LEU A 255 -11.06 9.19 21.24
CA LEU A 255 -11.16 10.64 21.09
C LEU A 255 -10.57 11.32 22.35
N PRO A 256 -9.81 12.43 22.25
CA PRO A 256 -9.27 13.13 23.41
C PRO A 256 -10.35 13.85 24.24
N ILE A 257 -11.49 14.11 23.62
CA ILE A 257 -12.63 14.71 24.32
C ILE A 257 -13.65 13.59 24.51
N PRO A 258 -13.87 13.11 25.75
CA PRO A 258 -14.91 12.15 25.99
C PRO A 258 -16.25 12.82 25.68
N ASP A 259 -16.76 12.65 24.49
CA ASP A 259 -18.10 13.04 24.16
C ASP A 259 -19.01 11.82 24.16
N THR A 260 -20.23 12.04 24.56
CA THR A 260 -21.19 11.09 24.99
C THR A 260 -21.83 10.27 23.87
N GLU A 261 -21.72 10.72 22.62
CA GLU A 261 -22.37 10.05 21.50
C GLU A 261 -21.41 9.23 20.62
N VAL A 262 -20.09 9.45 20.73
CA VAL A 262 -19.06 8.73 19.98
C VAL A 262 -18.05 8.14 20.95
N SER A 263 -18.20 6.86 21.25
CA SER A 263 -17.28 6.14 22.15
C SER A 263 -15.96 5.78 21.50
N ASP A 264 -16.00 5.48 20.19
CA ASP A 264 -14.87 4.91 19.48
C ASP A 264 -14.64 5.63 18.14
N VAL A 265 -13.36 5.81 17.78
CA VAL A 265 -12.98 6.35 16.47
C VAL A 265 -13.34 5.37 15.35
N TRP A 266 -13.15 4.08 15.60
CA TRP A 266 -13.44 3.00 14.66
C TRP A 266 -14.52 2.11 15.22
N ALA A 267 -15.59 1.91 14.48
CA ALA A 267 -16.72 1.09 14.88
C ALA A 267 -17.24 0.20 13.75
N ASN A 268 -17.75 -0.96 14.14
CA ASN A 268 -18.50 -1.86 13.26
C ASN A 268 -19.98 -1.73 13.60
N TYR A 269 -20.77 -1.25 12.66
CA TYR A 269 -22.23 -1.25 12.77
C TYR A 269 -22.82 -2.47 12.10
N LEU A 270 -23.39 -3.37 12.89
CA LEU A 270 -23.97 -4.61 12.42
C LEU A 270 -25.49 -4.44 12.27
N VAL A 271 -26.00 -4.66 11.07
CA VAL A 271 -27.44 -4.81 10.81
C VAL A 271 -27.84 -6.27 11.06
N GLN A 272 -26.98 -7.20 10.68
CA GLN A 272 -27.14 -8.62 10.91
C GLN A 272 -25.76 -9.26 11.11
N ASP A 273 -25.63 -9.97 12.21
CA ASP A 273 -24.45 -10.76 12.52
C ASP A 273 -24.37 -12.00 11.62
N TYR A 274 -23.27 -12.73 11.68
CA TYR A 274 -23.06 -13.93 10.88
C TYR A 274 -24.20 -14.91 11.03
N MET A 275 -24.88 -15.21 9.93
CA MET A 275 -25.97 -16.17 9.85
C MET A 275 -25.60 -17.27 8.85
N GLY A 276 -25.58 -18.50 9.31
CA GLY A 276 -25.43 -19.66 8.45
C GLY A 276 -26.77 -20.07 7.84
N ILE A 277 -26.82 -20.21 6.54
CA ILE A 277 -27.98 -20.76 5.82
C ILE A 277 -27.54 -22.08 5.23
N GLN A 278 -28.26 -23.15 5.60
CA GLN A 278 -28.12 -24.45 4.97
C GLN A 278 -29.17 -24.57 3.86
N TRP A 279 -28.71 -24.79 2.63
CA TRP A 279 -29.59 -24.97 1.50
C TRP A 279 -30.17 -26.39 1.45
N PRO A 280 -31.39 -26.57 0.89
CA PRO A 280 -31.92 -27.91 0.69
C PRO A 280 -30.99 -28.77 -0.14
N VAL A 281 -30.86 -30.02 0.24
CA VAL A 281 -30.03 -30.99 -0.47
C VAL A 281 -30.68 -31.31 -1.82
N THR A 282 -30.10 -30.81 -2.89
CA THR A 282 -30.54 -31.08 -4.28
C THR A 282 -29.68 -32.14 -4.97
N GLN A 283 -28.50 -32.43 -4.40
CA GLN A 283 -27.55 -33.47 -4.83
C GLN A 283 -26.95 -34.12 -3.58
N PHE A 284 -26.09 -35.13 -3.72
CA PHE A 284 -25.37 -35.73 -2.59
C PHE A 284 -24.27 -34.79 -1.99
N ALA A 285 -24.59 -33.51 -1.91
CA ALA A 285 -23.72 -32.48 -1.36
C ALA A 285 -24.54 -31.57 -0.44
N TYR A 286 -23.91 -31.14 0.68
CA TYR A 286 -24.46 -30.12 1.57
C TYR A 286 -23.89 -28.77 1.20
N GLU A 287 -24.73 -27.80 0.91
CA GLU A 287 -24.34 -26.44 0.59
C GLU A 287 -24.70 -25.53 1.78
N PHE A 288 -23.75 -24.70 2.19
CA PHE A 288 -23.99 -23.66 3.20
C PHE A 288 -23.59 -22.31 2.63
N SER A 289 -24.32 -21.30 3.02
CA SER A 289 -23.95 -19.90 2.79
C SER A 289 -23.87 -19.19 4.12
N THR A 290 -22.82 -18.40 4.29
CA THR A 290 -22.71 -17.50 5.44
C THR A 290 -23.05 -16.10 4.97
N TYR A 291 -24.01 -15.48 5.64
CA TYR A 291 -24.47 -14.13 5.35
C TYR A 291 -24.07 -13.20 6.50
N PHE A 292 -23.55 -12.04 6.14
CA PHE A 292 -23.20 -10.96 7.07
C PHE A 292 -23.64 -9.63 6.46
N ARG A 293 -24.22 -8.76 7.27
CA ARG A 293 -24.58 -7.41 6.84
C ARG A 293 -24.16 -6.41 7.90
N GLY A 294 -23.16 -5.61 7.57
CA GLY A 294 -22.64 -4.58 8.44
C GLY A 294 -21.86 -3.54 7.67
N THR A 295 -21.44 -2.49 8.36
CA THR A 295 -20.55 -1.48 7.82
C THR A 295 -19.47 -1.17 8.83
N PHE A 296 -18.26 -0.96 8.32
CA PHE A 296 -17.14 -0.43 9.08
C PHE A 296 -17.12 1.08 8.93
N PHE A 297 -17.01 1.80 10.02
CA PHE A 297 -17.14 3.24 10.03
C PHE A 297 -16.02 3.87 10.87
N CYS A 298 -15.50 4.99 10.39
CA CYS A 298 -14.56 5.84 11.13
C CYS A 298 -15.21 7.18 11.44
N SER A 299 -15.38 7.48 12.73
CA SER A 299 -15.99 8.73 13.19
C SER A 299 -15.10 9.93 13.01
N ALA A 300 -13.77 9.75 13.09
CA ALA A 300 -12.78 10.80 13.00
C ALA A 300 -11.60 10.39 12.09
N PRO A 301 -11.79 10.33 10.77
CA PRO A 301 -10.73 9.95 9.85
C PRO A 301 -9.48 10.82 9.94
N ALA A 302 -9.67 12.13 10.16
CA ALA A 302 -8.59 13.12 10.26
C ALA A 302 -7.64 12.91 11.45
N TRP A 303 -8.00 12.05 12.40
CA TRP A 303 -7.21 11.75 13.61
C TRP A 303 -6.22 10.64 13.42
N ASN A 304 -6.35 9.95 12.31
CA ASN A 304 -5.50 8.87 11.91
C ASN A 304 -4.57 9.34 10.80
N GLY A 305 -3.39 8.76 10.73
CA GLY A 305 -2.41 9.08 9.70
C GLY A 305 -1.96 7.85 8.94
N ILE A 306 -1.11 8.05 7.96
CA ILE A 306 -0.54 6.95 7.20
C ILE A 306 0.84 7.34 6.65
N VAL A 307 1.79 6.42 6.73
CA VAL A 307 3.01 6.45 5.92
C VAL A 307 2.74 5.59 4.68
N SER A 308 2.92 6.16 3.50
CA SER A 308 2.67 5.47 2.23
C SER A 308 3.87 5.57 1.30
N GLY A 309 3.85 4.79 0.22
CA GLY A 309 4.94 4.78 -0.75
C GLY A 309 6.24 4.15 -0.22
N ILE A 310 6.17 3.28 0.79
CA ILE A 310 7.32 2.52 1.26
C ILE A 310 7.72 1.55 0.16
N THR A 311 8.88 1.76 -0.46
CA THR A 311 9.37 0.88 -1.52
C THR A 311 9.96 -0.40 -0.92
N ALA A 312 9.80 -1.52 -1.62
CA ALA A 312 10.48 -2.75 -1.26
C ALA A 312 12.00 -2.55 -1.29
N ALA A 313 12.71 -3.07 -0.29
CA ALA A 313 14.17 -3.04 -0.23
C ALA A 313 14.80 -4.12 -1.11
#